data_7a4a6b6842e0a368caae1a5d5b619626
#
_entry.id   7a4a6b6842e0a368caae1a5d5b619626
#
_cell.length_a   1.000
_cell.length_b   1.000
_cell.length_c   1.000
_cell.angle_alpha   90.00
_cell.angle_beta   90.00
_cell.angle_gamma   90.00
#
_symmetry.space_group_name_H-M   'P 1'
#
loop_
_entity.id
_entity.type
_entity.pdbx_description
1 polymer ?
#
loop_
_entity_poly.entity_id
_entity_poly.type
_entity_poly.pdbx_seq_one_letter_code
_entity_poly.pdbx_strand_id
1 'polypeptide(L)'
;MSVSAQGRGNGTGNMRHEALDELSFTEMISSVPLDEKTAALIRKFQDKEARERVLKSYGLSRNGCNVETFRNKEVLLITIPASKLFYPNSTELRPDAANLLNPVTRYLKEPDMYRVLIVMHTDNTGSEAYRERITEERSTAVFDWFEGKGLDTEYLFSYAYADEMPLKENNSMSNRDTNRRLEIYLVPGQKMVDQAKKGRMVF
;
A
#
# COMPACT_ATOMS: atom_id res chain seq x y z
N MET A 1 15.06 14.83 -9.12
CA MET A 1 15.65 13.82 -8.23
C MET A 1 14.92 12.51 -8.49
N SER A 2 15.67 11.45 -8.78
CA SER A 2 15.09 10.18 -9.25
C SER A 2 14.55 9.39 -8.06
N VAL A 3 13.25 9.25 -7.97
CA VAL A 3 12.62 8.27 -7.08
C VAL A 3 12.85 6.90 -7.71
N SER A 4 13.71 6.08 -7.07
CA SER A 4 13.92 4.70 -7.51
C SER A 4 12.69 3.87 -7.17
N ALA A 5 11.83 3.63 -8.15
CA ALA A 5 10.89 2.53 -8.09
C ALA A 5 11.69 1.23 -8.28
N GLN A 6 11.91 0.46 -7.21
CA GLN A 6 12.45 -0.88 -7.36
C GLN A 6 11.28 -1.85 -7.52
N GLY A 7 10.78 -1.97 -8.75
CA GLY A 7 9.99 -3.11 -9.15
C GLY A 7 10.91 -4.33 -9.28
N ARG A 8 10.99 -5.18 -8.27
CA ARG A 8 11.57 -6.51 -8.39
C ARG A 8 10.49 -7.49 -8.83
N GLY A 9 10.13 -7.44 -10.12
CA GLY A 9 9.37 -8.50 -10.76
C GLY A 9 10.30 -9.64 -11.16
N ASN A 10 10.05 -10.83 -10.64
CA ASN A 10 10.69 -12.05 -11.14
C ASN A 10 10.09 -12.36 -12.52
N GLY A 11 10.94 -12.28 -13.55
CA GLY A 11 10.56 -12.41 -14.94
C GLY A 11 10.02 -13.79 -15.32
N THR A 12 8.74 -13.84 -15.61
CA THR A 12 8.14 -14.65 -16.68
C THR A 12 6.99 -13.81 -17.24
N GLY A 13 7.38 -12.88 -18.12
CA GLY A 13 6.65 -11.70 -18.42
C GLY A 13 5.51 -11.84 -19.40
N ASN A 14 4.48 -11.15 -19.10
CA ASN A 14 3.51 -10.65 -20.07
C ASN A 14 3.82 -9.16 -20.29
N MET A 15 3.88 -8.66 -21.53
CA MET A 15 4.22 -7.27 -21.89
C MET A 15 3.41 -6.20 -21.11
N ARG A 16 2.29 -6.57 -20.49
CA ARG A 16 1.50 -5.69 -19.61
C ARG A 16 2.14 -5.46 -18.24
N HIS A 17 2.93 -6.40 -17.77
CA HIS A 17 3.57 -6.34 -16.45
C HIS A 17 4.76 -5.40 -16.46
N GLU A 18 5.65 -5.53 -17.45
CA GLU A 18 6.80 -4.64 -17.62
C GLU A 18 6.36 -3.17 -17.67
N ALA A 19 5.20 -2.89 -18.31
CA ALA A 19 4.63 -1.55 -18.35
C ALA A 19 4.13 -1.02 -16.98
N LEU A 20 3.77 -1.89 -16.03
CA LEU A 20 3.36 -1.47 -14.68
C LEU A 20 4.55 -1.19 -13.78
N ASP A 21 5.63 -1.94 -13.90
CA ASP A 21 6.84 -1.75 -13.10
C ASP A 21 7.55 -0.42 -13.40
N GLU A 22 7.32 0.15 -14.58
CA GLU A 22 7.85 1.45 -14.98
C GLU A 22 7.03 2.65 -14.45
N LEU A 23 5.82 2.40 -13.92
CA LEU A 23 4.95 3.46 -13.43
C LEU A 23 5.40 4.02 -12.09
N SER A 24 5.44 5.33 -11.99
CA SER A 24 5.61 6.03 -10.71
C SER A 24 4.40 5.79 -9.79
N PHE A 25 4.59 5.98 -8.49
CA PHE A 25 3.50 5.92 -7.52
C PHE A 25 2.32 6.82 -7.92
N THR A 26 2.60 8.04 -8.39
CA THR A 26 1.55 9.00 -8.83
C THR A 26 0.73 8.46 -9.99
N GLU A 27 1.36 7.82 -10.97
CA GLU A 27 0.67 7.19 -12.09
C GLU A 27 -0.15 5.99 -11.64
N MET A 28 0.39 5.18 -10.72
CA MET A 28 -0.29 4.01 -10.18
C MET A 28 -1.56 4.36 -9.40
N ILE A 29 -1.56 5.46 -8.64
CA ILE A 29 -2.74 5.90 -7.88
C ILE A 29 -3.67 6.82 -8.69
N SER A 30 -3.25 7.28 -9.88
CA SER A 30 -4.07 8.12 -10.74
C SER A 30 -5.32 7.37 -11.21
N SER A 31 -6.44 8.09 -11.34
CA SER A 31 -7.67 7.48 -11.82
C SER A 31 -7.58 7.17 -13.31
N VAL A 32 -7.88 5.94 -13.70
CA VAL A 32 -8.27 5.66 -15.08
C VAL A 32 -9.66 6.27 -15.27
N PRO A 33 -9.91 7.05 -16.34
CA PRO A 33 -11.24 7.56 -16.61
C PRO A 33 -12.24 6.39 -16.74
N LEU A 34 -13.23 6.37 -15.85
CA LEU A 34 -14.28 5.36 -15.81
C LEU A 34 -15.63 6.06 -16.08
N ASP A 35 -16.55 5.37 -16.74
CA ASP A 35 -17.92 5.81 -16.74
C ASP A 35 -18.52 5.79 -15.33
N GLU A 36 -19.48 6.67 -15.06
CA GLU A 36 -20.02 6.86 -13.70
C GLU A 36 -20.65 5.58 -13.13
N LYS A 37 -21.27 4.74 -13.96
CA LYS A 37 -21.88 3.49 -13.51
C LYS A 37 -20.81 2.50 -13.00
N THR A 38 -19.73 2.35 -13.73
CA THR A 38 -18.57 1.51 -13.35
C THR A 38 -17.91 2.07 -12.09
N ALA A 39 -17.64 3.36 -12.03
CA ALA A 39 -17.05 4.03 -10.88
C ALA A 39 -17.92 3.89 -9.62
N ALA A 40 -19.24 4.05 -9.73
CA ALA A 40 -20.18 3.91 -8.63
C ALA A 40 -20.17 2.49 -8.03
N LEU A 41 -20.08 1.45 -8.86
CA LEU A 41 -19.98 0.06 -8.40
C LEU A 41 -18.67 -0.19 -7.65
N ILE A 42 -17.55 0.32 -8.17
CA ILE A 42 -16.25 0.20 -7.51
C ILE A 42 -16.29 0.92 -6.16
N ARG A 43 -16.76 2.17 -6.10
CA ARG A 43 -16.88 2.94 -4.85
C ARG A 43 -17.72 2.23 -3.79
N LYS A 44 -18.86 1.68 -4.19
CA LYS A 44 -19.74 0.92 -3.29
C LYS A 44 -19.04 -0.34 -2.76
N PHE A 45 -18.32 -1.03 -3.61
CA PHE A 45 -17.58 -2.22 -3.23
C PHE A 45 -16.44 -1.90 -2.27
N GLN A 46 -15.64 -0.89 -2.57
CA GLN A 46 -14.54 -0.44 -1.73
C GLN A 46 -15.01 0.07 -0.36
N ASP A 47 -16.11 0.83 -0.32
CA ASP A 47 -16.68 1.29 0.96
C ASP A 47 -17.10 0.10 1.84
N LYS A 48 -17.68 -0.94 1.25
CA LYS A 48 -18.03 -2.18 1.95
C LYS A 48 -16.80 -2.93 2.46
N GLU A 49 -15.77 -3.10 1.62
CA GLU A 49 -14.51 -3.74 2.00
C GLU A 49 -13.83 -2.99 3.16
N ALA A 50 -13.76 -1.65 3.11
CA ALA A 50 -13.18 -0.84 4.16
C ALA A 50 -13.90 -1.06 5.50
N ARG A 51 -15.22 -0.97 5.52
CA ARG A 51 -16.02 -1.02 6.75
C ARG A 51 -16.15 -2.42 7.32
N GLU A 52 -16.52 -3.40 6.49
CA GLU A 52 -16.87 -4.74 6.97
C GLU A 52 -15.67 -5.63 7.16
N ARG A 53 -14.70 -5.57 6.27
CA ARG A 53 -13.54 -6.45 6.35
C ARG A 53 -12.38 -5.80 7.08
N VAL A 54 -11.86 -4.69 6.57
CA VAL A 54 -10.62 -4.13 7.10
C VAL A 54 -10.80 -3.61 8.52
N LEU A 55 -11.87 -2.84 8.77
CA LEU A 55 -12.12 -2.27 10.09
C LEU A 55 -12.68 -3.29 11.09
N LYS A 56 -13.71 -4.06 10.72
CA LYS A 56 -14.39 -4.95 11.65
C LYS A 56 -13.70 -6.30 11.79
N SER A 57 -13.45 -7.00 10.67
CA SER A 57 -12.97 -8.38 10.71
C SER A 57 -11.51 -8.47 11.11
N TYR A 58 -10.67 -7.56 10.63
CA TYR A 58 -9.24 -7.60 10.94
C TYR A 58 -8.84 -6.75 12.15
N GLY A 59 -9.75 -5.93 12.67
CA GLY A 59 -9.51 -5.15 13.87
C GLY A 59 -8.34 -4.17 13.79
N LEU A 60 -7.98 -3.73 12.59
CA LEU A 60 -6.81 -2.85 12.36
C LEU A 60 -6.91 -1.55 13.16
N SER A 61 -8.10 -0.98 13.29
CA SER A 61 -8.31 0.23 14.12
C SER A 61 -7.94 0.02 15.60
N ARG A 62 -8.18 -1.17 16.16
CA ARG A 62 -7.82 -1.48 17.56
C ARG A 62 -6.32 -1.51 17.77
N ASN A 63 -5.57 -1.74 16.71
CA ASN A 63 -4.11 -1.77 16.71
C ASN A 63 -3.48 -0.42 16.37
N GLY A 64 -4.26 0.67 16.35
CA GLY A 64 -3.79 2.02 16.04
C GLY A 64 -3.50 2.25 14.55
N CYS A 65 -4.03 1.39 13.67
CA CYS A 65 -4.01 1.60 12.24
C CYS A 65 -5.21 2.46 11.82
N ASN A 66 -5.03 3.29 10.80
CA ASN A 66 -6.12 4.03 10.17
C ASN A 66 -6.53 3.34 8.86
N VAL A 67 -7.82 3.37 8.55
CA VAL A 67 -8.36 2.88 7.29
C VAL A 67 -9.33 3.89 6.75
N GLU A 68 -9.03 4.41 5.59
CA GLU A 68 -9.82 5.41 4.91
C GLU A 68 -9.95 5.13 3.42
N THR A 69 -10.84 5.83 2.77
CA THR A 69 -10.99 5.78 1.32
C THR A 69 -10.33 7.00 0.70
N PHE A 70 -9.62 6.80 -0.37
CA PHE A 70 -8.91 7.81 -1.13
C PHE A 70 -9.46 7.90 -2.56
N ARG A 71 -9.20 8.98 -3.29
CA ARG A 71 -9.60 9.14 -4.68
C ARG A 71 -11.08 8.83 -4.91
N ASN A 72 -11.96 9.70 -4.39
CA ASN A 72 -13.43 9.54 -4.49
C ASN A 72 -13.95 8.17 -4.03
N LYS A 73 -13.32 7.55 -3.03
CA LYS A 73 -13.64 6.21 -2.49
C LYS A 73 -13.34 5.04 -3.45
N GLU A 74 -12.54 5.24 -4.46
CA GLU A 74 -12.12 4.17 -5.37
C GLU A 74 -10.91 3.38 -4.86
N VAL A 75 -10.10 3.96 -3.99
CA VAL A 75 -8.91 3.36 -3.41
C VAL A 75 -9.09 3.23 -1.90
N LEU A 76 -8.69 2.10 -1.32
CA LEU A 76 -8.56 1.97 0.13
C LEU A 76 -7.14 2.33 0.53
N LEU A 77 -7.01 3.12 1.58
CA LEU A 77 -5.74 3.46 2.21
C LEU A 77 -5.71 2.89 3.63
N ILE A 78 -4.73 2.07 3.91
CA ILE A 78 -4.43 1.54 5.24
C ILE A 78 -3.13 2.18 5.71
N THR A 79 -3.18 2.92 6.82
CA THR A 79 -2.01 3.54 7.43
C THR A 79 -1.62 2.79 8.69
N ILE A 80 -0.38 2.31 8.75
CA ILE A 80 0.18 1.54 9.87
C ILE A 80 1.36 2.34 10.45
N PRO A 81 1.34 2.70 11.75
CA PRO A 81 2.49 3.33 12.39
C PRO A 81 3.74 2.45 12.27
N ALA A 82 4.89 3.02 11.86
CA ALA A 82 6.12 2.27 11.68
C ALA A 82 6.60 1.58 12.99
N SER A 83 6.30 2.17 14.15
CA SER A 83 6.60 1.59 15.46
C SER A 83 5.87 0.27 15.77
N LYS A 84 4.80 -0.04 15.04
CA LYS A 84 4.09 -1.31 15.10
C LYS A 84 4.73 -2.40 14.24
N LEU A 85 5.51 -2.00 13.26
CA LEU A 85 6.16 -2.91 12.32
C LEU A 85 7.65 -3.13 12.65
N PHE A 86 8.33 -2.09 13.15
CA PHE A 86 9.77 -2.09 13.35
C PHE A 86 10.14 -1.57 14.75
N TYR A 87 11.26 -2.04 15.27
CA TYR A 87 11.90 -1.39 16.42
C TYR A 87 12.58 -0.08 15.99
N PRO A 88 12.86 0.83 16.95
CA PRO A 88 13.60 2.05 16.63
C PRO A 88 14.91 1.74 15.89
N ASN A 89 15.17 2.49 14.81
CA ASN A 89 16.37 2.34 13.95
C ASN A 89 16.60 0.94 13.35
N SER A 90 15.61 0.05 13.43
CA SER A 90 15.67 -1.28 12.83
C SER A 90 14.91 -1.34 11.52
N THR A 91 15.34 -2.22 10.65
CA THR A 91 14.68 -2.61 9.39
C THR A 91 14.12 -4.04 9.45
N GLU A 92 14.35 -4.72 10.56
CA GLU A 92 13.78 -6.04 10.85
C GLU A 92 12.33 -5.90 11.34
N LEU A 93 11.43 -6.66 10.73
CA LEU A 93 10.03 -6.71 11.14
C LEU A 93 9.89 -7.34 12.53
N ARG A 94 9.08 -6.72 13.35
CA ARG A 94 8.69 -7.26 14.65
C ARG A 94 7.91 -8.56 14.49
N PRO A 95 8.01 -9.51 15.42
CA PRO A 95 7.26 -10.77 15.36
C PRO A 95 5.73 -10.58 15.25
N ASP A 96 5.20 -9.51 15.88
CA ASP A 96 3.77 -9.17 15.87
C ASP A 96 3.31 -8.36 14.64
N ALA A 97 4.25 -7.88 13.81
CA ALA A 97 3.93 -7.19 12.56
C ALA A 97 3.05 -8.04 11.61
N ALA A 98 3.23 -9.36 11.64
CA ALA A 98 2.42 -10.30 10.86
C ALA A 98 0.91 -10.12 11.11
N ASN A 99 0.48 -9.76 12.32
CA ASN A 99 -0.93 -9.54 12.65
C ASN A 99 -1.53 -8.35 11.88
N LEU A 100 -0.70 -7.38 11.50
CA LEU A 100 -1.11 -6.19 10.75
C LEU A 100 -0.99 -6.39 9.24
N LEU A 101 -0.07 -7.21 8.78
CA LEU A 101 0.18 -7.46 7.36
C LEU A 101 -0.69 -8.61 6.80
N ASN A 102 -0.99 -9.65 7.59
CA ASN A 102 -1.82 -10.78 7.16
C ASN A 102 -3.16 -10.37 6.51
N PRO A 103 -3.90 -9.37 7.02
CA PRO A 103 -5.14 -8.91 6.38
C PRO A 103 -4.98 -8.51 4.91
N VAL A 104 -3.81 -7.98 4.56
CA VAL A 104 -3.50 -7.50 3.19
C VAL A 104 -3.25 -8.66 2.23
N THR A 105 -2.82 -9.83 2.71
CA THR A 105 -2.55 -11.02 1.87
C THR A 105 -3.73 -11.43 1.00
N ARG A 106 -4.96 -11.15 1.47
CA ARG A 106 -6.18 -11.42 0.72
C ARG A 106 -6.19 -10.74 -0.65
N TYR A 107 -5.70 -9.50 -0.71
CA TYR A 107 -5.75 -8.65 -1.90
C TYR A 107 -4.71 -9.03 -2.96
N LEU A 108 -3.79 -9.93 -2.60
CA LEU A 108 -2.79 -10.52 -3.51
C LEU A 108 -3.18 -11.93 -4.01
N LYS A 109 -4.33 -12.49 -3.55
CA LYS A 109 -4.75 -13.84 -3.94
C LYS A 109 -5.36 -13.94 -5.33
N GLU A 110 -5.93 -12.86 -5.81
CA GLU A 110 -6.50 -12.78 -7.16
C GLU A 110 -5.71 -11.79 -8.00
N PRO A 111 -4.92 -12.27 -8.97
CA PRO A 111 -4.14 -11.39 -9.84
C PRO A 111 -5.00 -10.32 -10.50
N ASP A 112 -4.48 -9.10 -10.51
CA ASP A 112 -5.09 -7.90 -11.10
C ASP A 112 -6.51 -7.54 -10.62
N MET A 113 -6.97 -8.15 -9.51
CA MET A 113 -8.16 -7.65 -8.82
C MET A 113 -7.82 -6.36 -8.07
N TYR A 114 -6.66 -6.33 -7.44
CA TYR A 114 -6.05 -5.15 -6.82
C TYR A 114 -4.61 -4.98 -7.27
N ARG A 115 -4.17 -3.74 -7.36
CA ARG A 115 -2.76 -3.35 -7.28
C ARG A 115 -2.52 -2.90 -5.86
N VAL A 116 -1.60 -3.56 -5.18
CA VAL A 116 -1.26 -3.27 -3.79
C VAL A 116 0.02 -2.46 -3.77
N LEU A 117 -0.06 -1.20 -3.33
CA LEU A 117 1.12 -0.33 -3.26
C LEU A 117 1.50 -0.16 -1.80
N ILE A 118 2.72 -0.50 -1.44
CA ILE A 118 3.31 -0.25 -0.14
C ILE A 118 4.23 0.95 -0.22
N VAL A 119 4.00 1.94 0.64
CA VAL A 119 4.73 3.22 0.62
C VAL A 119 5.27 3.51 2.01
N MET A 120 6.58 3.53 2.15
CA MET A 120 7.25 3.76 3.43
C MET A 120 7.68 5.21 3.58
N HIS A 121 7.33 5.79 4.74
CA HIS A 121 7.66 7.16 5.12
C HIS A 121 8.40 7.21 6.44
N THR A 122 9.21 8.26 6.63
CA THR A 122 9.84 8.59 7.90
C THR A 122 9.62 10.05 8.27
N ASP A 123 10.20 10.51 9.38
CA ASP A 123 10.26 11.92 9.76
C ASP A 123 11.58 12.56 9.30
N ASN A 124 11.77 13.83 9.63
CA ASN A 124 12.95 14.62 9.23
C ASN A 124 14.19 14.40 10.13
N THR A 125 14.24 13.36 10.97
CA THR A 125 15.39 13.11 11.83
C THR A 125 16.49 12.33 11.12
N GLY A 126 17.74 12.66 11.43
CA GLY A 126 18.91 12.06 10.78
C GLY A 126 19.30 12.75 9.46
N SER A 127 20.35 12.23 8.80
CA SER A 127 20.78 12.72 7.49
C SER A 127 19.80 12.28 6.38
N GLU A 128 19.81 13.00 5.27
CA GLU A 128 19.02 12.64 4.07
C GLU A 128 19.29 11.20 3.65
N ALA A 129 20.55 10.83 3.48
CA ALA A 129 20.95 9.46 3.13
C ALA A 129 20.46 8.39 4.14
N TYR A 130 20.37 8.73 5.43
CA TYR A 130 19.80 7.83 6.42
C TYR A 130 18.28 7.68 6.22
N ARG A 131 17.56 8.78 5.99
CA ARG A 131 16.10 8.74 5.79
C ARG A 131 15.71 7.98 4.53
N GLU A 132 16.44 8.17 3.43
CA GLU A 132 16.27 7.40 2.20
C GLU A 132 16.52 5.90 2.45
N ARG A 133 17.68 5.56 2.97
CA ARG A 133 18.05 4.17 3.24
C ARG A 133 17.08 3.46 4.17
N ILE A 134 16.69 4.07 5.30
CA ILE A 134 15.81 3.41 6.27
C ILE A 134 14.41 3.14 5.71
N THR A 135 13.89 4.02 4.86
CA THR A 135 12.59 3.82 4.22
C THR A 135 12.66 2.78 3.10
N GLU A 136 13.73 2.77 2.32
CA GLU A 136 13.96 1.76 1.28
C GLU A 136 14.10 0.35 1.89
N GLU A 137 14.99 0.18 2.87
CA GLU A 137 15.18 -1.12 3.54
C GLU A 137 13.91 -1.62 4.24
N ARG A 138 13.13 -0.72 4.85
CA ARG A 138 11.85 -1.09 5.48
C ARG A 138 10.77 -1.45 4.48
N SER A 139 10.66 -0.73 3.36
CA SER A 139 9.70 -1.07 2.31
C SER A 139 10.05 -2.42 1.67
N THR A 140 11.33 -2.69 1.45
CA THR A 140 11.84 -3.99 1.01
C THR A 140 11.50 -5.10 2.01
N ALA A 141 11.73 -4.89 3.31
CA ALA A 141 11.41 -5.89 4.33
C ALA A 141 9.90 -6.25 4.36
N VAL A 142 9.01 -5.28 4.12
CA VAL A 142 7.57 -5.54 4.00
C VAL A 142 7.25 -6.30 2.72
N PHE A 143 7.86 -5.93 1.60
CA PHE A 143 7.70 -6.64 0.32
C PHE A 143 8.14 -8.10 0.44
N ASP A 144 9.34 -8.33 0.94
CA ASP A 144 9.93 -9.67 1.12
C ASP A 144 9.08 -10.53 2.07
N TRP A 145 8.42 -9.90 3.05
CA TRP A 145 7.50 -10.61 3.93
C TRP A 145 6.29 -11.17 3.16
N PHE A 146 5.70 -10.42 2.22
CA PHE A 146 4.60 -10.91 1.38
C PHE A 146 5.09 -11.99 0.42
N GLU A 147 6.25 -11.79 -0.21
CA GLU A 147 6.87 -12.78 -1.10
C GLU A 147 7.16 -14.09 -0.34
N GLY A 148 7.71 -14.01 0.86
CA GLY A 148 8.00 -15.15 1.74
C GLY A 148 6.76 -15.93 2.20
N LYS A 149 5.54 -15.38 2.00
CA LYS A 149 4.28 -16.11 2.22
C LYS A 149 3.85 -16.96 1.01
N GLY A 150 4.63 -16.98 -0.06
CA GLY A 150 4.29 -17.67 -1.30
C GLY A 150 3.12 -17.03 -2.04
N LEU A 151 2.89 -15.73 -1.83
CA LEU A 151 1.89 -14.96 -2.56
C LEU A 151 2.45 -14.52 -3.90
N ASP A 152 1.56 -14.39 -4.87
CA ASP A 152 1.90 -13.76 -6.14
C ASP A 152 2.11 -12.26 -5.90
N THR A 153 3.35 -11.79 -6.10
CA THR A 153 3.76 -10.40 -5.92
C THR A 153 3.72 -9.58 -7.22
N GLU A 154 3.21 -10.15 -8.30
CA GLU A 154 3.08 -9.50 -9.60
C GLU A 154 2.38 -8.13 -9.52
N TYR A 155 1.39 -7.99 -8.64
CA TYR A 155 0.62 -6.76 -8.45
C TYR A 155 0.91 -6.09 -7.10
N LEU A 156 2.06 -6.37 -6.51
CA LEU A 156 2.59 -5.72 -5.31
C LEU A 156 3.74 -4.79 -5.68
N PHE A 157 3.63 -3.51 -5.35
CA PHE A 157 4.62 -2.48 -5.67
C PHE A 157 5.11 -1.80 -4.40
N SER A 158 6.41 -1.50 -4.35
CA SER A 158 7.07 -0.94 -3.17
C SER A 158 7.71 0.41 -3.50
N TYR A 159 7.44 1.41 -2.63
CA TYR A 159 7.96 2.77 -2.75
C TYR A 159 8.51 3.25 -1.41
N ALA A 160 9.52 4.11 -1.45
CA ALA A 160 10.11 4.78 -0.32
C ALA A 160 10.18 6.29 -0.57
N TYR A 161 9.61 7.09 0.33
CA TYR A 161 9.50 8.54 0.18
C TYR A 161 10.20 9.31 1.31
N ALA A 162 11.10 8.68 2.04
CA ALA A 162 11.81 9.34 3.12
C ALA A 162 10.88 10.25 3.94
N ASP A 163 11.20 11.54 4.09
CA ASP A 163 10.40 12.56 4.76
C ASP A 163 9.71 13.54 3.80
N GLU A 164 9.62 13.21 2.50
CA GLU A 164 9.10 14.12 1.46
C GLU A 164 7.59 14.37 1.56
N MET A 165 6.82 13.46 2.18
CA MET A 165 5.37 13.54 2.27
C MET A 165 4.87 13.49 3.73
N PRO A 166 5.15 14.50 4.55
CA PRO A 166 4.75 14.50 5.95
C PRO A 166 3.23 14.73 6.08
N LEU A 167 2.55 13.95 6.93
CA LEU A 167 1.15 14.19 7.31
C LEU A 167 1.01 15.35 8.30
N LYS A 168 2.05 15.59 9.08
CA LYS A 168 2.13 16.65 10.10
C LYS A 168 3.48 17.35 10.01
N GLU A 169 3.53 18.60 10.42
CA GLU A 169 4.81 19.29 10.59
C GLU A 169 5.72 18.53 11.56
N ASN A 170 6.99 18.41 11.23
CA ASN A 170 7.99 17.67 12.04
C ASN A 170 8.45 18.42 13.30
N ASN A 171 7.58 19.19 13.96
CA ASN A 171 7.87 20.11 15.06
C ASN A 171 7.68 19.51 16.46
N SER A 172 7.15 18.30 16.57
CA SER A 172 6.98 17.59 17.85
C SER A 172 7.25 16.10 17.72
N MET A 173 7.52 15.41 18.84
CA MET A 173 7.69 13.96 18.87
C MET A 173 6.44 13.24 18.32
N SER A 174 5.25 13.65 18.76
CA SER A 174 3.98 13.07 18.34
C SER A 174 3.74 13.25 16.84
N ASN A 175 4.06 14.41 16.28
CA ASN A 175 3.92 14.65 14.84
C ASN A 175 4.92 13.81 14.04
N ARG A 176 6.16 13.70 14.50
CA ARG A 176 7.15 12.81 13.89
C ARG A 176 6.73 11.35 13.94
N ASP A 177 6.12 10.88 15.05
CA ASP A 177 5.55 9.54 15.15
C ASP A 177 4.46 9.30 14.11
N THR A 178 3.61 10.30 13.84
CA THR A 178 2.58 10.24 12.79
C THR A 178 3.22 10.14 11.39
N ASN A 179 4.33 10.81 11.16
CA ASN A 179 5.01 10.80 9.87
C ASN A 179 5.74 9.46 9.60
N ARG A 180 6.24 8.79 10.66
CA ARG A 180 6.83 7.44 10.55
C ARG A 180 5.76 6.38 10.36
N ARG A 181 5.44 6.05 9.12
CA ARG A 181 4.33 5.17 8.77
C ARG A 181 4.59 4.34 7.52
N LEU A 182 3.86 3.25 7.43
CA LEU A 182 3.61 2.51 6.19
C LEU A 182 2.20 2.87 5.72
N GLU A 183 2.07 3.22 4.46
CA GLU A 183 0.79 3.35 3.76
C GLU A 183 0.64 2.17 2.79
N ILE A 184 -0.54 1.54 2.80
CA ILE A 184 -0.88 0.47 1.87
C ILE A 184 -2.10 0.94 1.09
N TYR A 185 -1.93 1.14 -0.21
CA TYR A 185 -3.00 1.52 -1.12
C TYR A 185 -3.50 0.28 -1.84
N LEU A 186 -4.80 0.02 -1.74
CA LEU A 186 -5.50 -1.03 -2.48
C LEU A 186 -6.20 -0.38 -3.66
N VAL A 187 -5.51 -0.34 -4.77
CA VAL A 187 -5.97 0.31 -6.02
C VAL A 187 -6.73 -0.72 -6.84
N PRO A 188 -7.91 -0.37 -7.42
CA PRO A 188 -8.61 -1.24 -8.35
C PRO A 188 -7.72 -1.69 -9.51
N GLY A 189 -7.56 -2.99 -9.68
CA GLY A 189 -6.91 -3.58 -10.84
C GLY A 189 -7.84 -3.71 -12.04
N GLN A 190 -7.32 -4.10 -13.20
CA GLN A 190 -8.11 -4.22 -14.43
C GLN A 190 -9.24 -5.23 -14.29
N LYS A 191 -9.00 -6.34 -13.58
CA LYS A 191 -10.03 -7.36 -13.32
C LYS A 191 -11.22 -6.79 -12.55
N MET A 192 -10.97 -5.93 -11.54
CA MET A 192 -12.05 -5.23 -10.83
C MET A 192 -12.85 -4.31 -11.76
N VAL A 193 -12.15 -3.54 -12.59
CA VAL A 193 -12.79 -2.65 -13.58
C VAL A 193 -13.66 -3.44 -14.55
N ASP A 194 -13.16 -4.56 -15.07
CA ASP A 194 -13.90 -5.40 -16.01
C ASP A 194 -15.13 -6.07 -15.38
N GLN A 195 -15.04 -6.46 -14.11
CA GLN A 195 -16.20 -6.95 -13.35
C GLN A 195 -17.26 -5.85 -13.17
N ALA A 196 -16.84 -4.65 -12.80
CA ALA A 196 -17.72 -3.52 -12.62
C ALA A 196 -18.42 -3.10 -13.92
N LYS A 197 -17.71 -3.10 -15.06
CA LYS A 197 -18.30 -2.89 -16.41
C LYS A 197 -19.38 -3.92 -16.74
N LYS A 198 -19.23 -5.16 -16.28
CA LYS A 198 -20.23 -6.24 -16.42
C LYS A 198 -21.36 -6.15 -15.38
N GLY A 199 -21.37 -5.13 -14.53
CA GLY A 199 -22.41 -4.86 -13.53
C GLY A 199 -22.39 -5.82 -12.32
N ARG A 200 -21.29 -6.52 -12.08
CA ARG A 200 -21.13 -7.45 -10.94
C ARG A 200 -19.74 -7.33 -10.32
N MET A 201 -19.67 -7.53 -8.99
CA MET A 201 -18.44 -7.54 -8.23
C MET A 201 -18.37 -8.85 -7.44
N VAL A 202 -17.33 -9.65 -7.68
CA VAL A 202 -17.08 -10.93 -7.01
C VAL A 202 -15.64 -10.95 -6.53
N PHE A 203 -15.46 -11.13 -5.19
CA PHE A 203 -14.12 -11.19 -4.56
C PHE A 203 -14.15 -11.96 -3.23
#